data_7ca7c21ca7872e2c296a46d211a652ee
#
_entry.id   7ca7c21ca7872e2c296a46d211a652ee
#
_cell.length_a   1.000
_cell.length_b   1.000
_cell.length_c   1.000
_cell.angle_alpha   90.00
_cell.angle_beta   90.00
_cell.angle_gamma   90.00
#
_symmetry.space_group_name_H-M   'P 1'
#
loop_
_entity.id
_entity.type
_entity.pdbx_description
1 polymer ?
#
loop_
_entity_poly.entity_id
_entity_poly.type
_entity_poly.pdbx_seq_one_letter_code
_entity_poly.pdbx_strand_id
1 'polypeptide(L)'
;EAADALATYLEPDNNGAATNYSGITLNSTLSEISWGTLKPELYREGVPVINDINETTASITLEYQISSQNDQGQLEIYDVKEFYRMRYDSRVFLLDFQRSANQVFDPELPMFENDGLILGIRDKNVEYMTNDDASIVVFVQQGDLWSYSPGDGKVTQVFSFRKTENGDFRDSRVQHDIKIIRVSEEGDIDFVVYG
;
A
#
# COMPACT_ATOMS: atom_id res chain seq x y z
N GLU A 1 18.27 -20.63 -6.42
CA GLU A 1 18.03 -21.91 -5.68
C GLU A 1 16.64 -21.99 -5.03
N ALA A 2 16.24 -21.04 -4.17
CA ALA A 2 14.88 -21.05 -3.56
C ALA A 2 13.80 -20.72 -4.59
N ALA A 3 14.04 -19.77 -5.47
CA ALA A 3 13.15 -19.38 -6.55
C ALA A 3 12.93 -20.49 -7.58
N ASP A 4 13.99 -21.23 -7.94
CA ASP A 4 13.91 -22.36 -8.89
C ASP A 4 13.13 -23.53 -8.31
N ALA A 5 13.20 -23.74 -7.00
CA ALA A 5 12.40 -24.75 -6.31
C ALA A 5 10.90 -24.42 -6.29
N LEU A 6 10.54 -23.13 -6.18
CA LEU A 6 9.15 -22.67 -6.21
C LEU A 6 8.55 -22.79 -7.62
N ALA A 7 9.31 -22.53 -8.66
CA ALA A 7 8.83 -22.57 -10.06
C ALA A 7 8.19 -23.91 -10.45
N THR A 8 8.59 -25.01 -9.80
CA THR A 8 8.03 -26.36 -10.04
C THR A 8 6.63 -26.56 -9.49
N TYR A 9 6.17 -25.68 -8.60
CA TYR A 9 4.88 -25.77 -7.90
C TYR A 9 3.88 -24.68 -8.32
N LEU A 10 4.28 -23.78 -9.23
CA LEU A 10 3.45 -22.68 -9.70
C LEU A 10 2.85 -23.06 -11.07
N GLU A 11 1.53 -22.96 -11.19
CA GLU A 11 0.85 -22.91 -12.49
C GLU A 11 0.65 -21.43 -12.85
N PRO A 12 1.47 -20.86 -13.74
CA PRO A 12 1.38 -19.43 -14.09
C PRO A 12 0.05 -19.16 -14.81
N ASP A 13 -0.70 -18.20 -14.31
CA ASP A 13 -1.85 -17.66 -15.03
C ASP A 13 -1.32 -16.73 -16.14
N ASN A 14 -1.49 -17.13 -17.41
CA ASN A 14 -1.00 -16.40 -18.58
C ASN A 14 -1.81 -15.13 -18.92
N ASN A 15 -2.58 -14.58 -18.00
CA ASN A 15 -3.40 -13.40 -18.20
C ASN A 15 -2.61 -12.07 -18.06
N GLY A 16 -1.55 -11.95 -18.87
CA GLY A 16 -0.85 -10.67 -19.06
C GLY A 16 0.11 -10.31 -17.93
N ALA A 17 1.29 -9.85 -18.28
CA ALA A 17 2.27 -9.32 -17.34
C ALA A 17 1.60 -8.25 -16.47
N ALA A 18 1.41 -8.53 -15.18
CA ALA A 18 0.96 -7.53 -14.25
C ALA A 18 2.05 -6.45 -14.15
N THR A 19 1.76 -5.29 -14.71
CA THR A 19 2.61 -4.10 -14.57
C THR A 19 2.56 -3.54 -13.15
N ASN A 20 1.87 -4.23 -12.26
CA ASN A 20 1.64 -3.80 -10.90
C ASN A 20 1.91 -4.93 -9.92
N TYR A 21 2.62 -4.60 -8.86
CA TYR A 21 3.01 -5.53 -7.79
C TYR A 21 1.89 -5.81 -6.77
N SER A 22 0.67 -5.34 -7.00
CA SER A 22 -0.50 -5.65 -6.18
C SER A 22 -1.29 -6.82 -6.78
N GLY A 23 -1.85 -7.67 -5.92
CA GLY A 23 -2.64 -8.81 -6.36
C GLY A 23 -1.82 -10.04 -6.79
N ILE A 24 -0.61 -10.20 -6.26
CA ILE A 24 0.22 -11.39 -6.48
C ILE A 24 -0.32 -12.57 -5.66
N THR A 25 -0.41 -13.73 -6.30
CA THR A 25 -0.92 -14.97 -5.69
C THR A 25 0.00 -16.15 -6.02
N LEU A 26 -0.35 -17.35 -5.54
CA LEU A 26 0.36 -18.59 -5.92
C LEU A 26 0.33 -18.87 -7.43
N ASN A 27 -0.65 -18.33 -8.15
CA ASN A 27 -0.79 -18.52 -9.61
C ASN A 27 -0.03 -17.46 -10.43
N SER A 28 0.61 -16.50 -9.75
CA SER A 28 1.44 -15.50 -10.40
C SER A 28 2.75 -16.11 -10.91
N THR A 29 3.33 -15.50 -11.93
CA THR A 29 4.62 -15.94 -12.48
C THR A 29 5.74 -15.75 -11.46
N LEU A 30 6.82 -16.52 -11.59
CA LEU A 30 7.99 -16.38 -10.72
C LEU A 30 8.57 -14.96 -10.78
N SER A 31 8.54 -14.31 -11.93
CA SER A 31 8.99 -12.92 -12.10
C SER A 31 8.17 -11.97 -11.25
N GLU A 32 6.85 -12.09 -11.24
CA GLU A 32 5.95 -11.26 -10.43
C GLU A 32 6.16 -11.51 -8.95
N ILE A 33 6.27 -12.78 -8.54
CA ILE A 33 6.54 -13.14 -7.14
C ILE A 33 7.89 -12.59 -6.68
N SER A 34 8.90 -12.59 -7.53
CA SER A 34 10.25 -12.06 -7.23
C SER A 34 10.43 -10.57 -7.53
N TRP A 35 9.34 -9.82 -7.58
CA TRP A 35 9.32 -8.37 -7.78
C TRP A 35 9.73 -7.88 -9.19
N GLY A 36 9.84 -8.75 -10.18
CA GLY A 36 10.12 -8.35 -11.54
C GLY A 36 11.37 -7.48 -11.66
N THR A 37 11.19 -6.25 -12.12
CA THR A 37 12.28 -5.25 -12.29
C THR A 37 12.45 -4.32 -11.09
N LEU A 38 11.57 -4.39 -10.08
CA LEU A 38 11.52 -3.43 -8.95
C LEU A 38 12.68 -3.67 -8.01
N LYS A 39 13.65 -4.21 -7.98
CA LYS A 39 14.82 -4.35 -7.07
C LYS A 39 14.57 -3.76 -5.67
N PRO A 40 13.60 -4.27 -4.90
CA PRO A 40 13.23 -3.68 -3.63
C PRO A 40 14.30 -3.92 -2.57
N GLU A 41 14.46 -2.92 -1.70
CA GLU A 41 15.20 -3.02 -0.45
C GLU A 41 14.25 -2.94 0.74
N LEU A 42 14.53 -3.65 1.81
CA LEU A 42 13.71 -3.59 3.01
C LEU A 42 13.86 -2.22 3.66
N TYR A 43 12.79 -1.44 3.68
CA TYR A 43 12.78 -0.10 4.28
C TYR A 43 12.36 -0.16 5.75
N ARG A 44 11.34 -0.94 6.07
CA ARG A 44 10.86 -1.15 7.44
C ARG A 44 10.45 -2.62 7.62
N GLU A 45 10.98 -3.24 8.65
CA GLU A 45 10.61 -4.61 9.04
C GLU A 45 9.19 -4.67 9.56
N GLY A 46 8.50 -5.77 9.25
CA GLY A 46 7.18 -6.10 9.76
C GLY A 46 7.21 -7.12 10.88
N VAL A 47 6.16 -7.14 11.68
CA VAL A 47 5.93 -8.18 12.67
C VAL A 47 4.82 -9.09 12.16
N PRO A 48 5.08 -10.41 12.01
CA PRO A 48 4.05 -11.33 11.57
C PRO A 48 2.92 -11.44 12.60
N VAL A 49 1.69 -11.44 12.11
CA VAL A 49 0.48 -11.64 12.90
C VAL A 49 -0.11 -12.99 12.57
N ILE A 50 -0.27 -13.84 13.57
CA ILE A 50 -0.97 -15.12 13.42
C ILE A 50 -2.47 -14.82 13.42
N ASN A 51 -3.15 -15.08 12.30
CA ASN A 51 -4.60 -14.86 12.18
C ASN A 51 -5.39 -16.06 12.69
N ASP A 52 -4.91 -17.26 12.40
CA ASP A 52 -5.52 -18.53 12.80
C ASP A 52 -4.45 -19.61 12.93
N ILE A 53 -4.60 -20.48 13.90
CA ILE A 53 -3.75 -21.64 14.10
C ILE A 53 -4.57 -22.80 14.67
N ASN A 54 -4.41 -23.97 14.09
CA ASN A 54 -4.96 -25.23 14.61
C ASN A 54 -3.93 -26.36 14.48
N GLU A 55 -4.31 -27.60 14.73
CA GLU A 55 -3.37 -28.73 14.85
C GLU A 55 -2.46 -28.91 13.62
N THR A 56 -2.96 -28.61 12.43
CA THR A 56 -2.21 -28.87 11.18
C THR A 56 -2.09 -27.66 10.26
N THR A 57 -2.85 -26.59 10.47
CA THR A 57 -2.85 -25.42 9.60
C THR A 57 -2.63 -24.14 10.40
N ALA A 58 -2.02 -23.16 9.75
CA ALA A 58 -1.88 -21.81 10.27
C ALA A 58 -2.04 -20.79 9.13
N SER A 59 -2.54 -19.60 9.48
CA SER A 59 -2.51 -18.44 8.59
C SER A 59 -1.82 -17.26 9.26
N ILE A 60 -1.01 -16.55 8.50
CA ILE A 60 -0.16 -15.46 8.96
C ILE A 60 -0.32 -14.29 8.00
N THR A 61 -0.40 -13.09 8.55
CA THR A 61 -0.27 -11.84 7.81
C THR A 61 1.04 -11.15 8.20
N LEU A 62 1.77 -10.67 7.20
CA LEU A 62 2.98 -9.88 7.37
C LEU A 62 2.78 -8.54 6.66
N GLU A 63 2.99 -7.44 7.38
CA GLU A 63 2.93 -6.08 6.85
C GLU A 63 4.29 -5.42 7.08
N TYR A 64 4.89 -4.88 6.01
CA TYR A 64 6.22 -4.27 6.03
C TYR A 64 6.33 -3.22 4.92
N GLN A 65 7.44 -2.48 4.90
CA GLN A 65 7.70 -1.51 3.84
C GLN A 65 8.98 -1.86 3.10
N ILE A 66 8.93 -1.67 1.79
CA ILE A 66 10.09 -1.74 0.92
C ILE A 66 10.32 -0.38 0.27
N SER A 67 11.55 -0.14 -0.15
CA SER A 67 11.91 0.98 -1.00
C SER A 67 12.49 0.51 -2.31
N SER A 68 12.33 1.31 -3.34
CA SER A 68 12.96 1.12 -4.65
C SER A 68 13.27 2.49 -5.26
N GLN A 69 14.16 2.53 -6.24
CA GLN A 69 14.38 3.73 -7.02
C GLN A 69 13.61 3.62 -8.34
N ASN A 70 12.92 4.71 -8.70
CA ASN A 70 12.30 4.82 -10.02
C ASN A 70 13.34 5.10 -11.10
N ASP A 71 12.90 5.18 -12.35
CA ASP A 71 13.79 5.44 -13.51
C ASP A 71 14.49 6.82 -13.45
N GLN A 72 14.01 7.72 -12.60
CA GLN A 72 14.60 9.05 -12.38
C GLN A 72 15.56 9.07 -11.18
N GLY A 73 15.75 7.92 -10.50
CA GLY A 73 16.58 7.79 -9.31
C GLY A 73 15.93 8.31 -8.02
N GLN A 74 14.64 8.59 -8.04
CA GLN A 74 13.89 9.02 -6.85
C GLN A 74 13.48 7.80 -6.04
N LEU A 75 13.52 7.94 -4.71
CA LEU A 75 13.14 6.87 -3.79
C LEU A 75 11.62 6.76 -3.73
N GLU A 76 11.10 5.58 -3.99
CA GLU A 76 9.69 5.22 -3.81
C GLU A 76 9.57 4.24 -2.67
N ILE A 77 8.59 4.43 -1.81
CA ILE A 77 8.28 3.54 -0.69
C ILE A 77 6.96 2.83 -0.98
N TYR A 78 6.89 1.54 -0.62
CA TYR A 78 5.71 0.71 -0.82
C TYR A 78 5.32 0.05 0.49
N ASP A 79 4.04 0.16 0.87
CA ASP A 79 3.42 -0.65 1.90
C ASP A 79 3.10 -2.02 1.32
N VAL A 80 3.66 -3.06 1.91
CA VAL A 80 3.48 -4.44 1.49
C VAL A 80 2.68 -5.19 2.54
N LYS A 81 1.66 -5.89 2.09
CA LYS A 81 0.89 -6.83 2.91
C LYS A 81 0.93 -8.19 2.25
N GLU A 82 1.38 -9.18 2.99
CA GLU A 82 1.42 -10.58 2.57
C GLU A 82 0.56 -11.43 3.49
N PHE A 83 -0.20 -12.32 2.89
CA PHE A 83 -0.97 -13.34 3.58
C PHE A 83 -0.46 -14.72 3.18
N TYR A 84 -0.29 -15.58 4.17
CA TYR A 84 0.17 -16.95 4.02
C TYR A 84 -0.80 -17.90 4.72
N ARG A 85 -1.26 -18.92 4.02
CA ARG A 85 -1.93 -20.07 4.62
C ARG A 85 -1.10 -21.32 4.42
N MET A 86 -0.79 -21.99 5.50
CA MET A 86 0.13 -23.13 5.51
C MET A 86 -0.50 -24.33 6.17
N ARG A 87 -0.05 -25.51 5.75
CA ARG A 87 -0.35 -26.78 6.41
C ARG A 87 0.96 -27.51 6.74
N TYR A 88 1.02 -28.08 7.92
CA TYR A 88 2.10 -28.98 8.32
C TYR A 88 1.63 -30.44 8.24
N ASP A 89 2.37 -31.24 7.48
CA ASP A 89 2.25 -32.68 7.39
C ASP A 89 3.63 -33.23 7.00
N SER A 90 4.44 -33.66 7.95
CA SER A 90 5.87 -34.02 7.75
C SER A 90 6.76 -32.86 7.24
N ARG A 91 6.22 -31.92 6.49
CA ARG A 91 6.81 -30.65 6.04
C ARG A 91 5.74 -29.57 5.94
N VAL A 92 6.18 -28.33 5.79
CA VAL A 92 5.26 -27.21 5.57
C VAL A 92 4.87 -27.15 4.09
N PHE A 93 3.56 -27.08 3.83
CA PHE A 93 2.98 -26.82 2.52
C PHE A 93 2.35 -25.44 2.53
N LEU A 94 2.63 -24.63 1.53
CA LEU A 94 1.94 -23.37 1.30
C LEU A 94 0.65 -23.67 0.53
N LEU A 95 -0.50 -23.33 1.15
CA LEU A 95 -1.83 -23.57 0.59
C LEU A 95 -2.39 -22.33 -0.11
N ASP A 96 -2.04 -21.14 0.38
CA ASP A 96 -2.44 -19.87 -0.19
C ASP A 96 -1.36 -18.83 0.09
N PHE A 97 -1.16 -17.95 -0.88
CA PHE A 97 -0.29 -16.79 -0.80
C PHE A 97 -0.93 -15.63 -1.53
N GLN A 98 -0.97 -14.50 -0.88
CA GLN A 98 -1.43 -13.25 -1.47
C GLN A 98 -0.49 -12.14 -1.05
N ARG A 99 -0.11 -11.27 -1.99
CA ARG A 99 0.67 -10.07 -1.72
C ARG A 99 0.03 -8.88 -2.42
N SER A 100 -0.16 -7.80 -1.68
CA SER A 100 -0.42 -6.49 -2.22
C SER A 100 0.72 -5.54 -1.87
N ALA A 101 1.08 -4.68 -2.81
CA ALA A 101 2.07 -3.63 -2.60
C ALA A 101 1.49 -2.34 -3.17
N ASN A 102 1.37 -1.32 -2.31
CA ASN A 102 0.83 -0.03 -2.67
C ASN A 102 1.89 1.03 -2.43
N GLN A 103 2.14 1.86 -3.44
CA GLN A 103 3.08 2.96 -3.29
C GLN A 103 2.58 3.94 -2.24
N VAL A 104 3.45 4.33 -1.32
CA VAL A 104 3.18 5.37 -0.33
C VAL A 104 3.14 6.71 -1.05
N PHE A 105 2.09 7.48 -0.82
CA PHE A 105 1.98 8.81 -1.40
C PHE A 105 3.07 9.73 -0.82
N ASP A 106 3.85 10.36 -1.69
CA ASP A 106 4.87 11.34 -1.33
C ASP A 106 4.44 12.73 -1.82
N PRO A 107 4.13 13.66 -0.93
CA PRO A 107 3.74 15.02 -1.30
C PRO A 107 4.90 15.85 -1.86
N GLU A 108 6.15 15.47 -1.62
CA GLU A 108 7.33 16.14 -2.17
C GLU A 108 7.62 15.71 -3.61
N LEU A 109 7.05 14.58 -4.02
CA LEU A 109 7.13 14.03 -5.36
C LEU A 109 5.74 13.83 -5.99
N PRO A 110 4.89 14.88 -6.00
CA PRO A 110 3.53 14.72 -6.52
C PRO A 110 3.59 14.41 -8.01
N MET A 111 2.97 13.31 -8.39
CA MET A 111 2.80 12.97 -9.79
C MET A 111 1.50 13.58 -10.31
N PHE A 112 1.61 14.35 -11.39
CA PHE A 112 0.46 14.95 -12.07
C PHE A 112 0.31 14.35 -13.46
N GLU A 113 -0.93 14.04 -13.83
CA GLU A 113 -1.27 13.61 -15.17
C GLU A 113 -2.62 14.22 -15.56
N ASN A 114 -2.71 14.83 -16.75
CA ASN A 114 -3.94 15.44 -17.27
C ASN A 114 -4.66 16.37 -16.28
N ASP A 115 -3.92 17.26 -15.64
CA ASP A 115 -4.41 18.20 -14.60
C ASP A 115 -4.92 17.54 -13.30
N GLY A 116 -4.65 16.24 -13.11
CA GLY A 116 -4.99 15.49 -11.92
C GLY A 116 -3.77 15.08 -11.10
N LEU A 117 -3.94 14.99 -9.78
CA LEU A 117 -2.95 14.46 -8.87
C LEU A 117 -3.06 12.93 -8.84
N ILE A 118 -1.96 12.23 -9.15
CA ILE A 118 -1.89 10.77 -9.04
C ILE A 118 -1.59 10.40 -7.59
N LEU A 119 -2.53 9.70 -6.95
CA LEU A 119 -2.39 9.29 -5.55
C LEU A 119 -1.67 7.94 -5.37
N GLY A 120 -1.27 7.28 -6.45
CA GLY A 120 -0.66 5.95 -6.39
C GLY A 120 -1.62 4.86 -5.91
N ILE A 121 -2.90 5.16 -5.74
CA ILE A 121 -3.91 4.26 -5.21
C ILE A 121 -4.58 3.48 -6.33
N ARG A 122 -4.92 2.24 -6.01
CA ARG A 122 -5.72 1.37 -6.90
C ARG A 122 -7.10 1.04 -6.34
N ASP A 123 -7.43 1.52 -5.14
CA ASP A 123 -8.76 1.42 -4.60
C ASP A 123 -9.65 2.51 -5.22
N LYS A 124 -10.80 2.11 -5.76
CA LYS A 124 -11.80 3.02 -6.33
C LYS A 124 -12.57 3.80 -5.26
N ASN A 125 -12.41 3.44 -4.00
CA ASN A 125 -13.16 4.00 -2.87
C ASN A 125 -12.33 4.98 -2.05
N VAL A 126 -11.62 5.89 -2.71
CA VAL A 126 -10.93 6.96 -2.00
C VAL A 126 -11.96 7.91 -1.40
N GLU A 127 -11.87 8.14 -0.10
CA GLU A 127 -12.65 9.20 0.56
C GLU A 127 -12.08 10.54 0.13
N TYR A 128 -12.87 11.35 -0.55
CA TYR A 128 -12.48 12.70 -0.93
C TYR A 128 -13.67 13.66 -0.93
N MET A 129 -13.39 14.94 -0.81
CA MET A 129 -14.36 16.02 -0.88
C MET A 129 -13.71 17.28 -1.45
N THR A 130 -14.50 18.10 -2.13
CA THR A 130 -14.07 19.40 -2.62
C THR A 130 -14.94 20.50 -2.02
N ASN A 131 -14.44 21.73 -2.01
CA ASN A 131 -15.29 22.90 -1.87
C ASN A 131 -16.13 23.12 -3.16
N ASP A 132 -17.03 24.10 -3.17
CA ASP A 132 -18.00 24.28 -4.27
C ASP A 132 -17.35 24.60 -5.62
N ASP A 133 -16.25 25.36 -5.62
CA ASP A 133 -15.52 25.76 -6.83
C ASP A 133 -14.39 24.80 -7.22
N ALA A 134 -14.19 23.70 -6.44
CA ALA A 134 -13.12 22.71 -6.60
C ALA A 134 -11.70 23.28 -6.57
N SER A 135 -11.49 24.45 -5.94
CA SER A 135 -10.19 25.04 -5.70
C SER A 135 -9.41 24.32 -4.59
N ILE A 136 -10.13 23.55 -3.74
CA ILE A 136 -9.57 22.75 -2.65
C ILE A 136 -10.12 21.33 -2.77
N VAL A 137 -9.23 20.36 -2.86
CA VAL A 137 -9.53 18.93 -2.86
C VAL A 137 -8.96 18.30 -1.62
N VAL A 138 -9.81 17.73 -0.77
CA VAL A 138 -9.39 17.03 0.45
C VAL A 138 -9.59 15.55 0.23
N PHE A 139 -8.61 14.73 0.56
CA PHE A 139 -8.65 13.29 0.35
C PHE A 139 -7.95 12.52 1.46
N VAL A 140 -8.36 11.28 1.66
CA VAL A 140 -7.75 10.36 2.61
C VAL A 140 -6.86 9.38 1.87
N GLN A 141 -5.59 9.32 2.26
CA GLN A 141 -4.62 8.40 1.71
C GLN A 141 -3.88 7.68 2.83
N GLN A 142 -3.98 6.36 2.87
CA GLN A 142 -3.31 5.49 3.85
C GLN A 142 -3.50 5.91 5.32
N GLY A 143 -4.72 6.38 5.66
CA GLY A 143 -5.07 6.83 7.00
C GLY A 143 -4.60 8.25 7.34
N ASP A 144 -4.02 8.98 6.40
CA ASP A 144 -3.69 10.39 6.53
C ASP A 144 -4.67 11.25 5.73
N LEU A 145 -4.95 12.44 6.23
CA LEU A 145 -5.78 13.43 5.55
C LEU A 145 -4.90 14.47 4.86
N TRP A 146 -5.15 14.69 3.59
CA TRP A 146 -4.41 15.58 2.73
C TRP A 146 -5.32 16.63 2.10
N SER A 147 -4.79 17.81 1.85
CA SER A 147 -5.41 18.86 1.08
C SER A 147 -4.57 19.18 -0.14
N TYR A 148 -5.19 19.27 -1.31
CA TYR A 148 -4.59 19.63 -2.57
C TYR A 148 -5.25 20.90 -3.13
N SER A 149 -4.43 21.89 -3.49
CA SER A 149 -4.86 23.11 -4.18
C SER A 149 -4.44 23.00 -5.66
N PRO A 150 -5.37 22.74 -6.60
CA PRO A 150 -5.04 22.62 -8.01
C PRO A 150 -4.40 23.88 -8.61
N GLY A 151 -4.83 25.06 -8.16
CA GLY A 151 -4.32 26.33 -8.65
C GLY A 151 -2.84 26.56 -8.35
N ASP A 152 -2.39 26.09 -7.20
CA ASP A 152 -0.99 26.26 -6.72
C ASP A 152 -0.15 25.00 -6.92
N GLY A 153 -0.75 23.88 -7.29
CA GLY A 153 -0.10 22.56 -7.34
C GLY A 153 0.42 22.10 -5.98
N LYS A 154 -0.16 22.61 -4.89
CA LYS A 154 0.34 22.37 -3.53
C LYS A 154 -0.44 21.28 -2.83
N VAL A 155 0.28 20.30 -2.27
CA VAL A 155 -0.25 19.29 -1.37
C VAL A 155 0.18 19.59 0.06
N THR A 156 -0.75 19.47 1.00
CA THR A 156 -0.50 19.74 2.43
C THR A 156 -1.10 18.62 3.28
N GLN A 157 -0.33 18.10 4.22
CA GLN A 157 -0.86 17.16 5.21
C GLN A 157 -1.71 17.90 6.23
N VAL A 158 -2.97 17.55 6.35
CA VAL A 158 -3.93 18.14 7.29
C VAL A 158 -3.91 17.38 8.61
N PHE A 159 -3.88 16.06 8.54
CA PHE A 159 -3.89 15.20 9.71
C PHE A 159 -3.15 13.89 9.45
N SER A 160 -2.38 13.44 10.45
CA SER A 160 -1.73 12.14 10.48
C SER A 160 -1.47 11.69 11.91
N PHE A 161 -1.58 10.40 12.18
CA PHE A 161 -1.05 9.80 13.41
C PHE A 161 0.41 9.36 13.27
N ARG A 162 0.97 9.40 12.08
CA ARG A 162 2.36 8.99 11.83
C ARG A 162 3.32 10.04 12.37
N LYS A 163 4.27 9.62 13.19
CA LYS A 163 5.37 10.49 13.62
C LYS A 163 6.47 10.44 12.57
N THR A 164 6.89 11.60 12.12
CA THR A 164 7.96 11.75 11.12
C THR A 164 9.35 11.42 11.66
N GLU A 165 9.55 11.46 12.97
CA GLU A 165 10.84 11.18 13.62
C GLU A 165 10.72 9.98 14.55
N ASN A 166 11.49 8.92 14.32
CA ASN A 166 11.56 7.71 15.15
C ASN A 166 10.21 6.98 15.34
N GLY A 167 9.38 6.96 14.30
CA GLY A 167 8.08 6.30 14.34
C GLY A 167 8.19 4.82 14.68
N ASP A 168 7.37 4.35 15.62
CA ASP A 168 7.20 2.93 15.93
C ASP A 168 6.48 2.25 14.75
N PHE A 169 6.70 0.95 14.56
CA PHE A 169 5.94 0.09 13.65
C PHE A 169 4.42 0.29 13.78
N ARG A 170 3.92 0.60 14.99
CA ARG A 170 2.51 0.91 15.24
C ARG A 170 2.01 2.15 14.50
N ASP A 171 2.87 3.12 14.26
CA ASP A 171 2.52 4.38 13.58
C ASP A 171 2.23 4.15 12.08
N SER A 172 2.71 3.04 11.50
CA SER A 172 2.43 2.65 10.11
C SER A 172 1.15 1.82 9.95
N ARG A 173 0.56 1.33 11.05
CA ARG A 173 -0.71 0.60 11.00
C ARG A 173 -1.87 1.59 10.91
N VAL A 174 -2.56 1.54 9.80
CA VAL A 174 -3.85 2.22 9.64
C VAL A 174 -4.90 1.39 10.41
N GLN A 175 -5.23 1.80 11.64
CA GLN A 175 -6.27 1.19 12.47
C GLN A 175 -7.46 2.13 12.67
N HIS A 176 -7.55 3.17 11.87
CA HIS A 176 -8.59 4.19 11.93
C HIS A 176 -9.06 4.53 10.54
N ASP A 177 -10.28 4.99 10.47
CA ASP A 177 -10.88 5.58 9.28
C ASP A 177 -11.05 7.08 9.49
N ILE A 178 -11.04 7.83 8.40
CA ILE A 178 -11.30 9.27 8.37
C ILE A 178 -12.52 9.50 7.49
N LYS A 179 -13.50 10.23 8.03
CA LYS A 179 -14.65 10.71 7.29
C LYS A 179 -14.60 12.22 7.15
N ILE A 180 -14.54 12.72 5.93
CA ILE A 180 -14.62 14.15 5.64
C ILE A 180 -16.09 14.57 5.73
N ILE A 181 -16.37 15.63 6.47
CA ILE A 181 -17.72 16.14 6.71
C ILE A 181 -18.00 17.37 5.84
N ARG A 182 -17.02 18.30 5.76
CA ARG A 182 -17.17 19.55 5.04
C ARG A 182 -15.81 20.13 4.65
N VAL A 183 -15.78 20.78 3.51
CA VAL A 183 -14.68 21.64 3.06
C VAL A 183 -15.30 23.01 2.74
N SER A 184 -14.86 24.07 3.41
CA SER A 184 -15.36 25.44 3.16
C SER A 184 -14.58 26.13 2.05
N GLU A 185 -15.12 27.25 1.54
CA GLU A 185 -14.44 28.09 0.55
C GLU A 185 -13.19 28.78 1.12
N GLU A 186 -13.16 28.99 2.44
CA GLU A 186 -12.02 29.56 3.15
C GLU A 186 -10.92 28.53 3.48
N GLY A 187 -11.18 27.23 3.21
CA GLY A 187 -10.23 26.15 3.45
C GLY A 187 -10.37 25.48 4.81
N ASP A 188 -11.46 25.75 5.56
CA ASP A 188 -11.75 25.00 6.77
C ASP A 188 -12.19 23.59 6.44
N ILE A 189 -11.67 22.61 7.15
CA ILE A 189 -11.94 21.19 6.93
C ILE A 189 -12.49 20.57 8.21
N ASP A 190 -13.77 20.16 8.17
CA ASP A 190 -14.38 19.40 9.24
C ASP A 190 -14.30 17.90 8.92
N PHE A 191 -13.76 17.11 9.82
CA PHE A 191 -13.62 15.66 9.67
C PHE A 191 -13.73 14.92 10.99
N VAL A 192 -13.99 13.62 10.92
CA VAL A 192 -14.04 12.71 12.08
C VAL A 192 -13.06 11.56 11.86
N VAL A 193 -12.31 11.23 12.90
CA VAL A 193 -11.44 10.05 12.97
C VAL A 193 -12.08 9.05 13.91
N TYR A 194 -12.19 7.78 13.47
CA TYR A 194 -12.79 6.69 14.27
C TYR A 194 -12.13 5.36 13.94
N GLY A 195 -12.17 4.40 14.91
CA GLY A 195 -11.59 3.07 14.78
C GLY A 195 -11.33 2.43 16.12
#